data_0c7ffcb05e8aeda076e07f10efca99bb
#
_entry.id   0c7ffcb05e8aeda076e07f10efca99bb
#
_cell.length_a   1.000
_cell.length_b   1.000
_cell.length_c   1.000
_cell.angle_alpha   90.00
_cell.angle_beta   90.00
_cell.angle_gamma   90.00
#
_symmetry.space_group_name_H-M   'P 1'
#
loop_
_entity.id
_entity.type
_entity.pdbx_description
1 polymer ?
#
loop_
_entity_poly.entity_id
_entity_poly.type
_entity_poly.pdbx_seq_one_letter_code
_entity_poly.pdbx_strand_id
1 'polypeptide(L)'
;MVISSCPPLSKMIMAERQDGEKIVMVRYGELFLKSDPVKYHFIGILLRNIRQALEVAGHSCSFESPRGRIFVAGEKPEEIAAIIARVFGVVDVSACTRVDATPDALRDAAVSLALSRLHPPCRFAVRARRQSKTGMNSQQLGEYVGSAIYDAIPGLSVDLTDPEYELFVEVRDCGGLVYDTRIPAPGGLPWGSQGKVLCLLSSGIDSPVASWLAMKRGCEVLHLHMDGGRWAGGDVRETAIENHRRLSLWCPGADLQMIIADAEPFYNRMQELRIPARLRCVLCKRFMIRAAGSLCGREGALAILTGENLGQVASQTLANLAVIADATTVPVLRPLITYDKAEAITLARKIGTFMEKQGDLACRAVPRMPATAATSLAVKESEALLGIDGLLNTVLSRVRYVTARNGKII
;
A
#
# COMPACT_ATOMS: atom_id res chain seq x y z
N MET A 1 -21.25 -19.86 -1.27
CA MET A 1 -20.14 -18.96 -1.65
C MET A 1 -19.83 -19.24 -3.13
N VAL A 2 -20.44 -18.45 -4.02
CA VAL A 2 -20.35 -18.69 -5.48
C VAL A 2 -19.04 -18.06 -5.96
N ILE A 3 -18.09 -18.91 -6.34
CA ILE A 3 -16.88 -18.49 -7.04
C ILE A 3 -17.31 -18.09 -8.45
N SER A 4 -17.50 -16.80 -8.68
CA SER A 4 -17.65 -16.25 -10.02
C SER A 4 -16.39 -16.59 -10.81
N SER A 5 -16.53 -17.49 -11.79
CA SER A 5 -15.47 -17.99 -12.64
C SER A 5 -14.88 -16.83 -13.46
N CYS A 6 -13.67 -16.43 -13.12
CA CYS A 6 -12.84 -15.60 -14.00
C CYS A 6 -12.60 -16.36 -15.31
N PRO A 7 -12.81 -15.77 -16.50
CA PRO A 7 -12.57 -16.46 -17.75
C PRO A 7 -11.09 -16.88 -17.84
N PRO A 8 -10.80 -18.05 -18.45
CA PRO A 8 -9.43 -18.53 -18.55
C PRO A 8 -8.56 -17.55 -19.34
N LEU A 9 -7.36 -17.30 -18.84
CA LEU A 9 -6.32 -16.38 -19.41
C LEU A 9 -6.01 -16.64 -20.89
N SER A 10 -6.40 -17.79 -21.44
CA SER A 10 -6.16 -18.17 -22.85
C SER A 10 -7.09 -17.50 -23.87
N LYS A 11 -8.08 -16.70 -23.45
CA LYS A 11 -9.03 -16.00 -24.33
C LYS A 11 -8.94 -14.46 -24.24
N MET A 12 -7.82 -13.90 -23.78
CA MET A 12 -7.61 -12.48 -23.93
C MET A 12 -7.21 -12.19 -25.38
N ILE A 13 -8.13 -11.54 -26.09
CA ILE A 13 -8.08 -11.17 -27.50
C ILE A 13 -6.72 -10.52 -27.79
N MET A 14 -5.96 -11.14 -28.72
CA MET A 14 -4.85 -10.45 -29.37
C MET A 14 -5.51 -9.40 -30.29
N ALA A 15 -5.55 -8.16 -29.84
CA ALA A 15 -5.82 -7.03 -30.74
C ALA A 15 -4.77 -7.05 -31.85
N GLU A 16 -5.15 -6.70 -33.08
CA GLU A 16 -4.19 -6.53 -34.17
C GLU A 16 -3.11 -5.55 -33.73
N ARG A 17 -1.86 -6.00 -33.75
CA ARG A 17 -0.69 -5.21 -33.34
C ARG A 17 -0.49 -4.08 -34.34
N GLN A 18 -0.56 -2.84 -33.86
CA GLN A 18 -0.19 -1.68 -34.68
C GLN A 18 1.25 -1.29 -34.33
N ASP A 19 2.07 -1.11 -35.35
CA ASP A 19 3.42 -0.56 -35.17
C ASP A 19 3.34 0.90 -34.71
N GLY A 20 4.16 1.26 -33.73
CA GLY A 20 4.08 2.60 -33.08
C GLY A 20 3.00 2.74 -32.01
N GLU A 21 2.32 1.65 -31.60
CA GLU A 21 1.31 1.67 -30.57
C GLU A 21 1.89 2.13 -29.21
N LYS A 22 1.25 3.10 -28.57
CA LYS A 22 1.59 3.50 -27.20
C LYS A 22 0.85 2.64 -26.18
N ILE A 23 1.61 1.98 -25.34
CA ILE A 23 1.10 1.07 -24.30
C ILE A 23 1.78 1.32 -22.96
N VAL A 24 1.19 0.81 -21.89
CA VAL A 24 1.76 0.85 -20.54
C VAL A 24 2.28 -0.54 -20.17
N MET A 25 3.57 -0.65 -19.90
CA MET A 25 4.22 -1.86 -19.40
C MET A 25 4.23 -1.84 -17.88
N VAL A 26 3.65 -2.85 -17.27
CA VAL A 26 3.58 -3.04 -15.82
C VAL A 26 4.51 -4.17 -15.39
N ARG A 27 5.41 -3.87 -14.46
CA ARG A 27 6.29 -4.86 -13.85
C ARG A 27 5.81 -5.19 -12.44
N TYR A 28 5.67 -6.48 -12.14
CA TYR A 28 5.30 -6.98 -10.82
C TYR A 28 6.45 -7.77 -10.20
N GLY A 29 6.51 -7.77 -8.86
CA GLY A 29 7.63 -8.33 -8.11
C GLY A 29 7.39 -9.79 -7.66
N GLU A 30 7.46 -10.04 -6.41
CA GLU A 30 7.50 -11.33 -5.67
C GLU A 30 6.65 -12.50 -6.22
N LEU A 31 5.74 -12.26 -7.15
CA LEU A 31 4.83 -13.27 -7.72
C LEU A 31 5.58 -14.36 -8.51
N PHE A 32 6.74 -14.05 -9.08
CA PHE A 32 7.52 -15.01 -9.85
C PHE A 32 8.22 -16.07 -8.97
N LEU A 33 8.32 -15.84 -7.66
CA LEU A 33 8.90 -16.79 -6.69
C LEU A 33 7.90 -17.87 -6.26
N LYS A 34 6.64 -17.79 -6.71
CA LYS A 34 5.55 -18.70 -6.34
C LYS A 34 5.38 -19.79 -7.39
N SER A 35 4.82 -20.96 -6.98
CA SER A 35 4.41 -22.00 -7.92
C SER A 35 3.38 -21.48 -8.93
N ASP A 36 3.34 -22.06 -10.13
CA ASP A 36 2.50 -21.55 -11.23
C ASP A 36 1.02 -21.38 -10.87
N PRO A 37 0.32 -22.33 -10.19
CA PRO A 37 -1.09 -22.12 -9.81
C PRO A 37 -1.28 -20.92 -8.89
N VAL A 38 -0.39 -20.75 -7.89
CA VAL A 38 -0.43 -19.63 -6.95
C VAL A 38 -0.12 -18.33 -7.66
N LYS A 39 0.88 -18.33 -8.53
CA LYS A 39 1.26 -17.17 -9.35
C LYS A 39 0.11 -16.69 -10.22
N TYR A 40 -0.58 -17.58 -10.96
CA TYR A 40 -1.72 -17.22 -11.79
C TYR A 40 -2.88 -16.67 -10.97
N HIS A 41 -3.14 -17.22 -9.80
CA HIS A 41 -4.14 -16.69 -8.88
C HIS A 41 -3.82 -15.22 -8.48
N PHE A 42 -2.58 -14.94 -8.06
CA PHE A 42 -2.15 -13.60 -7.69
C PHE A 42 -2.16 -12.62 -8.86
N ILE A 43 -1.75 -13.06 -10.06
CA ILE A 43 -1.83 -12.24 -11.28
C ILE A 43 -3.30 -11.90 -11.59
N GLY A 44 -4.22 -12.84 -11.43
CA GLY A 44 -5.66 -12.60 -11.58
C GLY A 44 -6.19 -11.52 -10.63
N ILE A 45 -5.76 -11.55 -9.36
CA ILE A 45 -6.10 -10.50 -8.39
C ILE A 45 -5.48 -9.16 -8.81
N LEU A 46 -4.21 -9.15 -9.22
CA LEU A 46 -3.52 -7.95 -9.66
C LEU A 46 -4.21 -7.29 -10.86
N LEU A 47 -4.56 -8.09 -11.88
CA LEU A 47 -5.28 -7.61 -13.07
C LEU A 47 -6.64 -7.01 -12.71
N ARG A 48 -7.38 -7.65 -11.80
CA ARG A 48 -8.64 -7.12 -11.29
C ARG A 48 -8.45 -5.77 -10.61
N ASN A 49 -7.45 -5.65 -9.73
CA ASN A 49 -7.17 -4.40 -9.01
C ASN A 49 -6.74 -3.27 -9.97
N ILE A 50 -5.92 -3.57 -10.98
CA ILE A 50 -5.52 -2.59 -12.01
C ILE A 50 -6.75 -2.15 -12.80
N ARG A 51 -7.57 -3.10 -13.28
CA ARG A 51 -8.80 -2.80 -14.04
C ARG A 51 -9.72 -1.90 -13.24
N GLN A 52 -9.98 -2.25 -12.00
CA GLN A 52 -10.85 -1.47 -11.11
C GLN A 52 -10.30 -0.05 -10.86
N ALA A 53 -8.98 0.12 -10.71
CA ALA A 53 -8.37 1.43 -10.54
C ALA A 53 -8.56 2.30 -11.79
N LEU A 54 -8.43 1.73 -12.98
CA LEU A 54 -8.60 2.43 -14.25
C LEU A 54 -10.07 2.77 -14.52
N GLU A 55 -11.00 1.85 -14.25
CA GLU A 55 -12.45 2.08 -14.35
C GLU A 55 -12.91 3.22 -13.45
N VAL A 56 -12.44 3.27 -12.20
CA VAL A 56 -12.72 4.38 -11.26
C VAL A 56 -12.22 5.72 -11.78
N ALA A 57 -11.11 5.72 -12.52
CA ALA A 57 -10.53 6.91 -13.13
C ALA A 57 -11.15 7.25 -14.51
N GLY A 58 -12.09 6.44 -15.01
CA GLY A 58 -12.79 6.67 -16.27
C GLY A 58 -12.03 6.23 -17.52
N HIS A 59 -11.00 5.38 -17.38
CA HIS A 59 -10.24 4.86 -18.52
C HIS A 59 -10.77 3.50 -19.00
N SER A 60 -11.04 3.40 -20.30
CA SER A 60 -11.30 2.13 -20.97
C SER A 60 -9.98 1.59 -21.53
N CYS A 61 -9.60 0.38 -21.12
CA CYS A 61 -8.30 -0.20 -21.46
C CYS A 61 -8.42 -1.67 -21.85
N SER A 62 -7.56 -2.11 -22.76
CA SER A 62 -7.32 -3.52 -23.05
C SER A 62 -6.07 -4.03 -22.33
N PHE A 63 -6.01 -5.34 -22.08
CA PHE A 63 -4.99 -5.97 -21.26
C PHE A 63 -4.37 -7.18 -21.96
N GLU A 64 -3.06 -7.24 -21.98
CA GLU A 64 -2.29 -8.42 -22.36
C GLU A 64 -1.40 -8.84 -21.18
N SER A 65 -1.29 -10.13 -20.90
CA SER A 65 -0.45 -10.64 -19.80
C SER A 65 0.47 -11.76 -20.29
N PRO A 66 1.48 -11.45 -21.13
CA PRO A 66 2.50 -12.42 -21.47
C PRO A 66 3.38 -12.74 -20.26
N ARG A 67 4.18 -13.78 -20.35
CA ARG A 67 5.02 -14.25 -19.26
C ARG A 67 5.88 -13.13 -18.67
N GLY A 68 5.63 -12.80 -17.41
CA GLY A 68 6.43 -11.87 -16.60
C GLY A 68 6.11 -10.38 -16.74
N ARG A 69 5.06 -9.99 -17.48
CA ARG A 69 4.62 -8.61 -17.65
C ARG A 69 3.11 -8.52 -17.82
N ILE A 70 2.57 -7.33 -17.55
CA ILE A 70 1.23 -6.95 -17.99
C ILE A 70 1.39 -5.73 -18.88
N PHE A 71 0.69 -5.73 -20.02
CA PHE A 71 0.58 -4.59 -20.91
C PHE A 71 -0.85 -4.07 -20.88
N VAL A 72 -0.97 -2.76 -20.88
CA VAL A 72 -2.26 -2.06 -20.84
C VAL A 72 -2.26 -1.04 -21.96
N ALA A 73 -3.23 -1.15 -22.87
CA ALA A 73 -3.42 -0.18 -23.94
C ALA A 73 -4.66 0.68 -23.70
N GLY A 74 -4.53 1.97 -23.94
CA GLY A 74 -5.59 2.97 -23.76
C GLY A 74 -5.13 4.33 -24.29
N GLU A 75 -6.05 5.29 -24.37
CA GLU A 75 -5.82 6.58 -25.06
C GLU A 75 -4.76 7.48 -24.41
N LYS A 76 -4.58 7.39 -23.08
CA LYS A 76 -3.70 8.28 -22.31
C LYS A 76 -2.68 7.48 -21.50
N PRO A 77 -1.64 6.93 -22.12
CA PRO A 77 -0.72 6.01 -21.46
C PRO A 77 0.00 6.59 -20.25
N GLU A 78 0.32 7.87 -20.24
CA GLU A 78 0.97 8.53 -19.10
C GLU A 78 0.05 8.62 -17.88
N GLU A 79 -1.24 8.98 -18.08
CA GLU A 79 -2.25 9.00 -17.00
C GLU A 79 -2.52 7.58 -16.49
N ILE A 80 -2.67 6.61 -17.40
CA ILE A 80 -2.83 5.19 -17.09
C ILE A 80 -1.65 4.68 -16.25
N ALA A 81 -0.42 5.01 -16.64
CA ALA A 81 0.78 4.62 -15.91
C ALA A 81 0.81 5.20 -14.50
N ALA A 82 0.44 6.48 -14.32
CA ALA A 82 0.37 7.13 -13.02
C ALA A 82 -0.66 6.49 -12.07
N ILE A 83 -1.81 6.06 -12.61
CA ILE A 83 -2.85 5.36 -11.85
C ILE A 83 -2.35 3.98 -11.42
N ILE A 84 -1.79 3.20 -12.36
CA ILE A 84 -1.29 1.84 -12.10
C ILE A 84 -0.12 1.87 -11.11
N ALA A 85 0.71 2.91 -11.13
CA ALA A 85 1.82 3.10 -10.19
C ALA A 85 1.38 3.22 -8.71
N ARG A 86 0.09 3.29 -8.41
CA ARG A 86 -0.45 3.27 -7.04
C ARG A 86 -1.03 1.91 -6.64
N VAL A 87 -1.05 0.92 -7.52
CA VAL A 87 -1.64 -0.39 -7.27
C VAL A 87 -0.63 -1.31 -6.56
N PHE A 88 -1.04 -1.90 -5.45
CA PHE A 88 -0.22 -2.88 -4.72
C PHE A 88 0.04 -4.14 -5.55
N GLY A 89 1.28 -4.64 -5.49
CA GLY A 89 1.78 -5.74 -6.31
C GLY A 89 2.56 -5.27 -7.53
N VAL A 90 2.37 -4.02 -7.96
CA VAL A 90 3.15 -3.38 -9.02
C VAL A 90 4.46 -2.84 -8.47
N VAL A 91 5.58 -3.12 -9.14
CA VAL A 91 6.92 -2.64 -8.75
C VAL A 91 7.26 -1.34 -9.44
N ASP A 92 7.05 -1.29 -10.73
CA ASP A 92 7.19 -0.07 -11.54
C ASP A 92 6.35 -0.16 -12.82
N VAL A 93 6.16 0.99 -13.46
CA VAL A 93 5.34 1.16 -14.65
C VAL A 93 6.08 2.05 -15.65
N SER A 94 5.95 1.76 -16.94
CA SER A 94 6.50 2.59 -18.02
C SER A 94 5.46 2.77 -19.14
N ALA A 95 5.26 4.01 -19.57
CA ALA A 95 4.62 4.26 -20.85
C ALA A 95 5.65 3.95 -21.97
N CYS A 96 5.29 3.09 -22.92
CA CYS A 96 6.20 2.57 -23.91
C CYS A 96 5.61 2.78 -25.31
N THR A 97 6.48 2.95 -26.30
CA THR A 97 6.14 2.75 -27.71
C THR A 97 6.46 1.30 -28.07
N ARG A 98 5.48 0.55 -28.54
CA ARG A 98 5.64 -0.82 -29.05
C ARG A 98 5.90 -0.76 -30.56
N VAL A 99 6.94 -1.45 -31.00
CA VAL A 99 7.34 -1.56 -32.39
C VAL A 99 7.72 -3.00 -32.72
N ASP A 100 7.98 -3.28 -34.00
CA ASP A 100 8.56 -4.56 -34.39
C ASP A 100 9.90 -4.80 -33.69
N ALA A 101 10.19 -6.06 -33.39
CA ALA A 101 11.40 -6.47 -32.65
C ALA A 101 12.67 -6.44 -33.56
N THR A 102 12.70 -5.57 -34.58
CA THR A 102 13.86 -5.37 -35.48
C THR A 102 14.75 -4.25 -34.95
N PRO A 103 16.08 -4.32 -35.15
CA PRO A 103 16.99 -3.26 -34.73
C PRO A 103 16.61 -1.89 -35.33
N ASP A 104 16.16 -1.85 -36.57
CA ASP A 104 15.81 -0.61 -37.27
C ASP A 104 14.55 0.03 -36.70
N ALA A 105 13.46 -0.72 -36.46
CA ALA A 105 12.25 -0.21 -35.87
C ALA A 105 12.51 0.34 -34.43
N LEU A 106 13.35 -0.36 -33.65
CA LEU A 106 13.76 0.09 -32.34
C LEU A 106 14.60 1.36 -32.39
N ARG A 107 15.54 1.45 -33.33
CA ARG A 107 16.35 2.64 -33.57
C ARG A 107 15.46 3.84 -33.93
N ASP A 108 14.57 3.69 -34.86
CA ASP A 108 13.73 4.79 -35.36
C ASP A 108 12.77 5.31 -34.30
N ALA A 109 12.17 4.41 -33.54
CA ALA A 109 11.34 4.79 -32.36
C ALA A 109 12.15 5.47 -31.25
N ALA A 110 13.38 4.98 -31.01
CA ALA A 110 14.27 5.57 -30.00
C ALA A 110 14.74 6.96 -30.38
N VAL A 111 15.12 7.17 -31.64
CA VAL A 111 15.50 8.48 -32.20
C VAL A 111 14.31 9.44 -32.12
N SER A 112 13.12 9.01 -32.54
CA SER A 112 11.90 9.82 -32.44
C SER A 112 11.59 10.25 -30.99
N LEU A 113 11.72 9.34 -30.03
CA LEU A 113 11.53 9.67 -28.61
C LEU A 113 12.61 10.64 -28.12
N ALA A 114 13.88 10.39 -28.45
CA ALA A 114 15.01 11.23 -28.07
C ALA A 114 14.85 12.66 -28.59
N LEU A 115 14.49 12.82 -29.87
CA LEU A 115 14.23 14.14 -30.47
C LEU A 115 13.12 14.93 -29.75
N SER A 116 12.14 14.25 -29.17
CA SER A 116 11.04 14.89 -28.44
C SER A 116 11.38 15.25 -26.99
N ARG A 117 12.48 14.73 -26.44
CA ARG A 117 12.83 14.81 -25.00
C ARG A 117 14.16 15.46 -24.71
N LEU A 118 15.16 15.24 -25.58
CA LEU A 118 16.53 15.68 -25.33
C LEU A 118 16.80 17.08 -25.87
N HIS A 119 17.40 17.89 -25.04
CA HIS A 119 17.86 19.24 -25.39
C HIS A 119 19.35 19.36 -25.07
N PRO A 120 20.24 19.56 -26.06
CA PRO A 120 21.66 19.72 -25.84
C PRO A 120 21.99 21.04 -25.07
N PRO A 121 23.07 21.04 -24.24
CA PRO A 121 23.92 19.89 -23.94
C PRO A 121 23.27 18.95 -22.94
N CYS A 122 23.37 17.62 -23.17
CA CYS A 122 22.83 16.61 -22.26
C CYS A 122 23.67 15.32 -22.34
N ARG A 123 23.89 14.68 -21.19
CA ARG A 123 24.53 13.36 -21.07
C ARG A 123 23.44 12.29 -21.11
N PHE A 124 23.55 11.34 -22.03
CA PHE A 124 22.55 10.29 -22.14
C PHE A 124 23.13 8.88 -22.18
N ALA A 125 22.29 7.90 -21.87
CA ALA A 125 22.60 6.49 -22.03
C ALA A 125 21.41 5.72 -22.64
N VAL A 126 21.75 4.70 -23.46
CA VAL A 126 20.77 3.71 -23.94
C VAL A 126 20.95 2.43 -23.14
N ARG A 127 19.89 1.95 -22.49
CA ARG A 127 19.84 0.70 -21.72
C ARG A 127 19.07 -0.37 -22.50
N ALA A 128 19.78 -1.22 -23.24
CA ALA A 128 19.17 -2.27 -24.01
C ALA A 128 19.04 -3.58 -23.22
N ARG A 129 17.90 -4.28 -23.35
CA ARG A 129 17.64 -5.60 -22.79
C ARG A 129 17.01 -6.52 -23.82
N ARG A 130 17.35 -7.81 -23.75
CA ARG A 130 16.83 -8.82 -24.68
C ARG A 130 16.40 -10.08 -23.96
N GLN A 131 15.29 -10.64 -24.39
CA GLN A 131 14.82 -11.96 -23.96
C GLN A 131 15.15 -13.05 -25.00
N SER A 132 15.23 -12.70 -26.28
CA SER A 132 15.63 -13.60 -27.38
C SER A 132 17.16 -13.70 -27.51
N LYS A 133 17.66 -14.86 -27.99
CA LYS A 133 19.09 -15.11 -28.22
C LYS A 133 19.52 -14.87 -29.67
N THR A 134 18.60 -14.53 -30.59
CA THR A 134 18.88 -14.32 -32.03
C THR A 134 19.19 -12.85 -32.33
N GLY A 135 20.08 -12.60 -33.29
CA GLY A 135 20.48 -11.26 -33.74
C GLY A 135 21.47 -10.53 -32.79
N MET A 136 21.50 -9.19 -32.80
CA MET A 136 22.41 -8.36 -31.98
C MET A 136 22.26 -8.68 -30.51
N ASN A 137 23.34 -8.73 -29.73
CA ASN A 137 23.27 -8.81 -28.28
C ASN A 137 22.85 -7.46 -27.66
N SER A 138 22.59 -7.40 -26.34
CA SER A 138 22.11 -6.17 -25.70
C SER A 138 23.09 -5.01 -25.81
N GLN A 139 24.39 -5.28 -25.74
CA GLN A 139 25.43 -4.25 -25.91
C GLN A 139 25.41 -3.69 -27.33
N GLN A 140 25.47 -4.56 -28.36
CA GLN A 140 25.42 -4.18 -29.76
C GLN A 140 24.15 -3.38 -30.12
N LEU A 141 22.99 -3.79 -29.57
CA LEU A 141 21.74 -3.05 -29.76
C LEU A 141 21.80 -1.67 -29.09
N GLY A 142 22.37 -1.58 -27.88
CA GLY A 142 22.56 -0.31 -27.18
C GLY A 142 23.50 0.64 -27.94
N GLU A 143 24.59 0.12 -28.46
CA GLU A 143 25.55 0.88 -29.31
C GLU A 143 24.89 1.35 -30.59
N TYR A 144 24.18 0.45 -31.30
CA TYR A 144 23.49 0.77 -32.54
C TYR A 144 22.44 1.88 -32.37
N VAL A 145 21.60 1.78 -31.37
CA VAL A 145 20.58 2.79 -31.08
C VAL A 145 21.22 4.08 -30.55
N GLY A 146 22.23 3.96 -29.68
CA GLY A 146 22.92 5.11 -29.09
C GLY A 146 23.66 5.96 -30.14
N SER A 147 24.36 5.31 -31.10
CA SER A 147 25.01 6.02 -32.20
C SER A 147 24.01 6.79 -33.06
N ALA A 148 22.88 6.18 -33.37
CA ALA A 148 21.85 6.84 -34.18
C ALA A 148 21.23 8.07 -33.45
N ILE A 149 21.05 8.01 -32.15
CA ILE A 149 20.60 9.18 -31.33
C ILE A 149 21.68 10.27 -31.34
N TYR A 150 22.94 9.88 -31.12
CA TYR A 150 24.07 10.81 -31.12
C TYR A 150 24.23 11.56 -32.45
N ASP A 151 24.10 10.85 -33.53
CA ASP A 151 24.16 11.40 -34.87
C ASP A 151 22.97 12.32 -35.21
N ALA A 152 21.78 11.98 -34.71
CA ALA A 152 20.56 12.75 -34.96
C ALA A 152 20.46 14.04 -34.15
N ILE A 153 21.13 14.14 -32.99
CA ILE A 153 21.04 15.30 -32.09
C ILE A 153 22.44 15.82 -31.74
N PRO A 154 22.95 16.77 -32.53
CA PRO A 154 24.28 17.36 -32.27
C PRO A 154 24.39 18.04 -30.88
N GLY A 155 25.50 17.81 -30.21
CA GLY A 155 25.77 18.39 -28.89
C GLY A 155 25.38 17.51 -27.69
N LEU A 156 24.92 16.29 -27.94
CA LEU A 156 24.80 15.26 -26.89
C LEU A 156 26.16 14.65 -26.55
N SER A 157 26.28 14.10 -25.36
CA SER A 157 27.41 13.26 -24.95
C SER A 157 26.90 11.96 -24.33
N VAL A 158 27.66 10.87 -24.53
CA VAL A 158 27.32 9.56 -23.98
C VAL A 158 27.97 9.39 -22.61
N ASP A 159 27.18 9.11 -21.58
CA ASP A 159 27.67 8.77 -20.24
C ASP A 159 26.90 7.54 -19.72
N LEU A 160 27.59 6.40 -19.65
CA LEU A 160 26.97 5.16 -19.18
C LEU A 160 26.94 5.03 -17.65
N THR A 161 27.67 5.91 -16.95
CA THR A 161 27.82 5.82 -15.49
C THR A 161 26.85 6.77 -14.76
N ASP A 162 26.80 8.04 -15.20
CA ASP A 162 25.97 9.09 -14.58
C ASP A 162 25.23 9.92 -15.66
N PRO A 163 24.34 9.30 -16.44
CA PRO A 163 23.57 10.00 -17.47
C PRO A 163 22.48 10.88 -16.85
N GLU A 164 22.23 12.02 -17.49
CA GLU A 164 21.10 12.92 -17.15
C GLU A 164 19.78 12.38 -17.73
N TYR A 165 19.88 11.58 -18.82
CA TYR A 165 18.74 10.95 -19.46
C TYR A 165 19.03 9.49 -19.81
N GLU A 166 18.11 8.59 -19.48
CA GLU A 166 18.20 7.19 -19.83
C GLU A 166 17.05 6.80 -20.76
N LEU A 167 17.39 6.24 -21.91
CA LEU A 167 16.45 5.62 -22.83
C LEU A 167 16.57 4.09 -22.75
N PHE A 168 15.44 3.43 -22.64
CA PHE A 168 15.37 1.98 -22.49
C PHE A 168 14.84 1.34 -23.78
N VAL A 169 15.50 0.28 -24.22
CA VAL A 169 15.11 -0.53 -25.36
C VAL A 169 15.00 -1.99 -24.92
N GLU A 170 13.81 -2.59 -25.04
CA GLU A 170 13.60 -3.99 -24.67
C GLU A 170 13.11 -4.80 -25.89
N VAL A 171 13.78 -5.93 -26.21
CA VAL A 171 13.32 -6.93 -27.18
C VAL A 171 12.69 -8.08 -26.43
N ARG A 172 11.43 -8.38 -26.74
CA ARG A 172 10.63 -9.44 -26.14
C ARG A 172 9.90 -10.25 -27.19
N ASP A 173 9.36 -11.41 -26.81
CA ASP A 173 8.52 -12.24 -27.70
C ASP A 173 7.27 -11.49 -28.19
N CYS A 174 6.84 -10.44 -27.47
CA CYS A 174 5.68 -9.61 -27.82
C CYS A 174 6.03 -8.37 -28.65
N GLY A 175 7.29 -8.19 -29.11
CA GLY A 175 7.74 -7.04 -29.90
C GLY A 175 8.89 -6.27 -29.26
N GLY A 176 9.26 -5.17 -29.91
CA GLY A 176 10.20 -4.17 -29.40
C GLY A 176 9.49 -3.13 -28.54
N LEU A 177 10.15 -2.64 -27.48
CA LEU A 177 9.61 -1.62 -26.58
C LEU A 177 10.65 -0.53 -26.38
N VAL A 178 10.23 0.72 -26.54
CA VAL A 178 11.06 1.91 -26.32
C VAL A 178 10.39 2.82 -25.31
N TYR A 179 11.12 3.25 -24.28
CA TYR A 179 10.61 4.12 -23.23
C TYR A 179 11.75 4.85 -22.51
N ASP A 180 11.45 5.95 -21.83
CA ASP A 180 12.40 6.78 -21.08
C ASP A 180 12.07 6.94 -19.59
N THR A 181 10.91 6.47 -19.19
CA THR A 181 10.42 6.70 -17.81
C THR A 181 10.08 5.38 -17.12
N ARG A 182 10.50 5.27 -15.85
CA ARG A 182 10.12 4.19 -14.96
C ARG A 182 9.52 4.78 -13.69
N ILE A 183 8.20 4.73 -13.57
CA ILE A 183 7.47 5.25 -12.43
C ILE A 183 7.48 4.17 -11.33
N PRO A 184 8.13 4.39 -10.18
CA PRO A 184 8.17 3.43 -9.09
C PRO A 184 6.79 3.28 -8.45
N ALA A 185 6.44 2.05 -8.08
CA ALA A 185 5.18 1.68 -7.45
C ALA A 185 5.41 1.02 -6.08
N PRO A 186 4.36 0.75 -5.27
CA PRO A 186 4.51 0.23 -3.91
C PRO A 186 5.17 -1.14 -3.81
N GLY A 187 5.09 -1.97 -4.85
CA GLY A 187 5.49 -3.37 -4.77
C GLY A 187 4.56 -4.19 -3.86
N GLY A 188 5.10 -5.22 -3.25
CA GLY A 188 4.38 -6.11 -2.34
C GLY A 188 3.49 -7.12 -3.05
N LEU A 189 2.36 -7.45 -2.44
CA LEU A 189 1.36 -8.40 -2.94
C LEU A 189 0.09 -7.68 -3.37
N PRO A 190 -0.67 -8.21 -4.33
CA PRO A 190 -1.95 -7.63 -4.73
C PRO A 190 -2.91 -7.55 -3.53
N TRP A 191 -3.54 -6.41 -3.32
CA TRP A 191 -4.53 -6.20 -2.28
C TRP A 191 -5.68 -7.22 -2.39
N GLY A 192 -6.14 -7.75 -1.23
CA GLY A 192 -7.15 -8.80 -1.16
C GLY A 192 -6.60 -10.23 -1.33
N SER A 193 -5.27 -10.42 -1.40
CA SER A 193 -4.64 -11.75 -1.60
C SER A 193 -4.30 -12.50 -0.31
N GLN A 194 -4.34 -11.85 0.87
CA GLN A 194 -3.88 -12.43 2.16
C GLN A 194 -4.96 -12.48 3.25
N GLY A 195 -6.24 -12.26 2.88
CA GLY A 195 -7.33 -12.22 3.84
C GLY A 195 -7.45 -10.89 4.57
N LYS A 196 -8.30 -10.86 5.62
CA LYS A 196 -8.70 -9.65 6.33
C LYS A 196 -7.96 -9.52 7.66
N VAL A 197 -7.53 -8.28 7.99
CA VAL A 197 -7.00 -7.91 9.31
C VAL A 197 -7.79 -6.74 9.89
N LEU A 198 -7.91 -6.67 11.22
CA LEU A 198 -8.54 -5.56 11.93
C LEU A 198 -7.45 -4.64 12.48
N CYS A 199 -7.39 -3.41 11.97
CA CYS A 199 -6.40 -2.41 12.34
C CYS A 199 -6.96 -1.42 13.35
N LEU A 200 -6.33 -1.30 14.51
CA LEU A 200 -6.59 -0.22 15.47
C LEU A 200 -6.10 1.11 14.86
N LEU A 201 -7.03 1.90 14.32
CA LEU A 201 -6.74 3.17 13.66
C LEU A 201 -6.95 4.33 14.62
N SER A 202 -5.91 5.13 14.81
CA SER A 202 -5.92 6.34 15.64
C SER A 202 -5.81 7.61 14.78
N SER A 203 -5.89 8.76 15.43
CA SER A 203 -5.56 10.06 14.86
C SER A 203 -4.06 10.28 14.66
N GLY A 204 -3.20 9.42 15.20
CA GLY A 204 -1.74 9.53 15.10
C GLY A 204 -1.19 9.12 13.73
N ILE A 205 0.11 9.35 13.55
CA ILE A 205 0.84 9.11 12.30
C ILE A 205 1.06 7.60 12.05
N ASP A 206 1.30 6.83 13.12
CA ASP A 206 1.82 5.46 13.02
C ASP A 206 0.76 4.44 12.57
N SER A 207 -0.47 4.53 13.08
CA SER A 207 -1.50 3.55 12.76
C SER A 207 -1.96 3.57 11.28
N PRO A 208 -2.07 4.71 10.59
CA PRO A 208 -2.31 4.73 9.14
C PRO A 208 -1.17 4.10 8.34
N VAL A 209 0.08 4.32 8.75
CA VAL A 209 1.26 3.72 8.12
C VAL A 209 1.24 2.20 8.31
N ALA A 210 0.94 1.71 9.51
CA ALA A 210 0.79 0.28 9.77
C ALA A 210 -0.31 -0.34 8.90
N SER A 211 -1.47 0.34 8.78
CA SER A 211 -2.56 -0.09 7.91
C SER A 211 -2.11 -0.22 6.45
N TRP A 212 -1.46 0.81 5.91
CA TRP A 212 -0.95 0.79 4.55
C TRP A 212 0.08 -0.33 4.31
N LEU A 213 0.97 -0.60 5.28
CA LEU A 213 1.93 -1.70 5.20
C LEU A 213 1.23 -3.07 5.13
N ALA A 214 0.14 -3.27 5.85
CA ALA A 214 -0.67 -4.49 5.74
C ALA A 214 -1.36 -4.58 4.37
N MET A 215 -1.92 -3.48 3.85
CA MET A 215 -2.49 -3.42 2.49
C MET A 215 -1.44 -3.76 1.44
N LYS A 216 -0.22 -3.22 1.56
CA LYS A 216 0.93 -3.55 0.70
C LYS A 216 1.31 -5.04 0.75
N ARG A 217 1.06 -5.72 1.86
CA ARG A 217 1.26 -7.19 1.98
C ARG A 217 0.04 -7.99 1.54
N GLY A 218 -0.95 -7.35 0.91
CA GLY A 218 -2.09 -8.00 0.29
C GLY A 218 -3.29 -8.20 1.22
N CYS A 219 -3.26 -7.66 2.45
CA CYS A 219 -4.38 -7.78 3.37
C CYS A 219 -5.52 -6.81 3.01
N GLU A 220 -6.75 -7.27 3.15
CA GLU A 220 -7.90 -6.39 3.33
C GLU A 220 -7.87 -5.85 4.76
N VAL A 221 -8.11 -4.55 4.94
CA VAL A 221 -8.04 -3.93 6.26
C VAL A 221 -9.42 -3.43 6.67
N LEU A 222 -9.89 -3.88 7.84
CA LEU A 222 -11.01 -3.30 8.56
C LEU A 222 -10.44 -2.41 9.66
N HIS A 223 -10.82 -1.14 9.71
CA HIS A 223 -10.37 -0.23 10.75
C HIS A 223 -11.27 -0.31 11.99
N LEU A 224 -10.67 -0.20 13.17
CA LEU A 224 -11.36 0.02 14.44
C LEU A 224 -10.81 1.28 15.10
N HIS A 225 -11.66 2.28 15.30
CA HIS A 225 -11.36 3.45 16.10
C HIS A 225 -12.09 3.37 17.45
N MET A 226 -11.32 3.48 18.53
CA MET A 226 -11.86 3.56 19.89
C MET A 226 -12.00 5.03 20.26
N ASP A 227 -13.22 5.56 20.15
CA ASP A 227 -13.52 6.95 20.46
C ASP A 227 -13.54 7.17 21.97
N GLY A 228 -12.64 7.98 22.46
CA GLY A 228 -12.53 8.27 23.89
C GLY A 228 -13.55 9.29 24.42
N GLY A 229 -14.43 9.82 23.58
CA GLY A 229 -15.39 10.86 23.97
C GLY A 229 -14.70 12.05 24.64
N ARG A 230 -15.18 12.50 25.81
CA ARG A 230 -14.58 13.61 26.59
C ARG A 230 -13.13 13.37 27.04
N TRP A 231 -12.64 12.13 27.03
CA TRP A 231 -11.26 11.76 27.39
C TRP A 231 -10.27 11.90 26.22
N ALA A 232 -10.77 12.17 25.03
CA ALA A 232 -9.97 12.47 23.85
C ALA A 232 -10.02 13.98 23.53
N GLY A 233 -9.05 14.48 22.80
CA GLY A 233 -9.09 15.81 22.20
C GLY A 233 -10.24 15.94 21.19
N GLY A 234 -10.72 17.15 20.97
CA GLY A 234 -11.90 17.40 20.13
C GLY A 234 -11.78 16.91 18.69
N ASP A 235 -10.56 16.84 18.15
CA ASP A 235 -10.30 16.52 16.75
C ASP A 235 -9.86 15.05 16.52
N VAL A 236 -9.82 14.22 17.56
CA VAL A 236 -9.29 12.84 17.49
C VAL A 236 -10.12 11.97 16.55
N ARG A 237 -11.44 11.98 16.67
CA ARG A 237 -12.33 11.15 15.86
C ARG A 237 -12.33 11.58 14.38
N GLU A 238 -12.45 12.88 14.13
CA GLU A 238 -12.46 13.45 12.79
C GLU A 238 -11.14 13.18 12.07
N THR A 239 -10.02 13.29 12.78
CA THR A 239 -8.69 12.97 12.25
C THR A 239 -8.54 11.48 11.94
N ALA A 240 -9.09 10.60 12.76
CA ALA A 240 -9.09 9.16 12.48
C ALA A 240 -9.94 8.82 11.24
N ILE A 241 -11.10 9.48 11.07
CA ILE A 241 -11.95 9.35 9.87
C ILE A 241 -11.20 9.89 8.63
N GLU A 242 -10.49 10.99 8.75
CA GLU A 242 -9.69 11.54 7.65
C GLU A 242 -8.55 10.58 7.24
N ASN A 243 -7.87 9.97 8.20
CA ASN A 243 -6.88 8.92 7.92
C ASN A 243 -7.51 7.74 7.17
N HIS A 244 -8.68 7.30 7.61
CA HIS A 244 -9.46 6.24 6.95
C HIS A 244 -9.82 6.61 5.52
N ARG A 245 -10.33 7.82 5.31
CA ARG A 245 -10.67 8.36 3.99
C ARG A 245 -9.47 8.37 3.04
N ARG A 246 -8.29 8.82 3.52
CA ARG A 246 -7.04 8.87 2.73
C ARG A 246 -6.55 7.47 2.36
N LEU A 247 -6.66 6.51 3.27
CA LEU A 247 -6.29 5.12 3.02
C LEU A 247 -7.16 4.46 1.94
N SER A 248 -8.43 4.86 1.79
CA SER A 248 -9.31 4.31 0.75
C SER A 248 -8.87 4.64 -0.69
N LEU A 249 -7.98 5.62 -0.86
CA LEU A 249 -7.34 5.92 -2.15
C LEU A 249 -6.35 4.84 -2.62
N TRP A 250 -5.96 3.92 -1.73
CA TRP A 250 -5.04 2.84 -2.02
C TRP A 250 -5.73 1.50 -2.38
N CYS A 251 -7.05 1.45 -2.28
CA CYS A 251 -7.90 0.34 -2.73
C CYS A 251 -9.05 0.86 -3.60
N PRO A 252 -8.75 1.47 -4.76
CA PRO A 252 -9.75 2.14 -5.59
C PRO A 252 -10.87 1.20 -6.00
N GLY A 253 -12.11 1.70 -5.94
CA GLY A 253 -13.33 0.94 -6.23
C GLY A 253 -13.82 0.03 -5.10
N ALA A 254 -12.99 -0.27 -4.11
CA ALA A 254 -13.38 -1.09 -2.96
C ALA A 254 -13.93 -0.24 -1.81
N ASP A 255 -14.81 -0.86 -1.02
CA ASP A 255 -15.30 -0.29 0.23
C ASP A 255 -14.33 -0.58 1.36
N LEU A 256 -13.66 0.46 1.83
CA LEU A 256 -12.89 0.39 3.05
C LEU A 256 -13.83 0.65 4.23
N GLN A 257 -13.89 -0.27 5.18
CA GLN A 257 -14.79 -0.20 6.33
C GLN A 257 -14.05 0.24 7.59
N MET A 258 -14.72 1.04 8.41
CA MET A 258 -14.25 1.45 9.72
C MET A 258 -15.36 1.28 10.75
N ILE A 259 -15.02 0.69 11.87
CA ILE A 259 -15.85 0.59 13.06
C ILE A 259 -15.42 1.69 14.02
N ILE A 260 -16.38 2.47 14.51
CA ILE A 260 -16.19 3.44 15.60
C ILE A 260 -16.89 2.89 16.83
N ALA A 261 -16.12 2.62 17.88
CA ALA A 261 -16.61 2.12 19.17
C ALA A 261 -16.45 3.19 20.25
N ASP A 262 -17.52 3.52 20.95
CA ASP A 262 -17.51 4.47 22.06
C ASP A 262 -16.82 3.87 23.30
N ALA A 263 -15.60 4.29 23.57
CA ALA A 263 -14.79 3.84 24.70
C ALA A 263 -14.95 4.72 25.95
N GLU A 264 -15.75 5.79 25.91
CA GLU A 264 -15.96 6.68 27.06
C GLU A 264 -16.44 5.93 28.33
N PRO A 265 -17.36 4.94 28.25
CA PRO A 265 -17.76 4.16 29.43
C PRO A 265 -16.60 3.46 30.15
N PHE A 266 -15.61 2.96 29.41
CA PHE A 266 -14.41 2.34 29.97
C PHE A 266 -13.56 3.36 30.76
N TYR A 267 -13.33 4.54 30.21
CA TYR A 267 -12.57 5.60 30.88
C TYR A 267 -13.30 6.12 32.11
N ASN A 268 -14.61 6.31 32.04
CA ASN A 268 -15.44 6.72 33.18
C ASN A 268 -15.33 5.69 34.31
N ARG A 269 -15.42 4.40 34.00
CA ARG A 269 -15.32 3.33 34.98
C ARG A 269 -13.95 3.28 35.65
N MET A 270 -12.86 3.50 34.90
CA MET A 270 -11.51 3.63 35.50
C MET A 270 -11.41 4.78 36.51
N GLN A 271 -12.08 5.90 36.20
CA GLN A 271 -12.08 7.07 37.08
C GLN A 271 -12.91 6.82 38.36
N GLU A 272 -14.10 6.25 38.23
CA GLU A 272 -15.01 5.93 39.35
C GLU A 272 -14.35 4.98 40.33
N LEU A 273 -13.73 3.92 39.86
CA LEU A 273 -13.10 2.90 40.70
C LEU A 273 -11.70 3.29 41.19
N ARG A 274 -11.21 4.50 40.87
CA ARG A 274 -9.90 5.00 41.27
C ARG A 274 -8.77 4.02 40.92
N ILE A 275 -8.87 3.38 39.73
CA ILE A 275 -7.81 2.48 39.24
C ILE A 275 -6.46 3.21 39.25
N PRO A 276 -5.36 2.54 39.66
CA PRO A 276 -4.04 3.16 39.75
C PRO A 276 -3.68 3.88 38.46
N ALA A 277 -3.53 5.21 38.53
CA ALA A 277 -3.37 6.06 37.35
C ALA A 277 -2.22 5.56 36.42
N ARG A 278 -1.12 5.09 37.02
CA ARG A 278 0.04 4.56 36.28
C ARG A 278 -0.29 3.40 35.33
N LEU A 279 -1.34 2.62 35.58
CA LEU A 279 -1.73 1.46 34.78
C LEU A 279 -2.70 1.82 33.64
N ARG A 280 -3.28 3.03 33.63
CA ARG A 280 -4.34 3.42 32.67
C ARG A 280 -3.99 3.17 31.22
N CYS A 281 -2.77 3.51 30.78
CA CYS A 281 -2.38 3.32 29.39
C CYS A 281 -2.27 1.83 28.99
N VAL A 282 -1.78 0.97 29.88
CA VAL A 282 -1.70 -0.46 29.66
C VAL A 282 -3.09 -1.10 29.64
N LEU A 283 -3.94 -0.74 30.58
CA LEU A 283 -5.34 -1.20 30.65
C LEU A 283 -6.14 -0.75 29.43
N CYS A 284 -5.97 0.51 29.00
CA CYS A 284 -6.59 1.03 27.78
C CYS A 284 -6.20 0.21 26.55
N LYS A 285 -4.91 -0.05 26.35
CA LYS A 285 -4.45 -0.87 25.22
C LYS A 285 -4.95 -2.30 25.29
N ARG A 286 -4.98 -2.92 26.47
CA ARG A 286 -5.56 -4.25 26.65
C ARG A 286 -7.06 -4.26 26.31
N PHE A 287 -7.80 -3.24 26.75
CA PHE A 287 -9.21 -3.10 26.39
C PHE A 287 -9.42 -2.98 24.89
N MET A 288 -8.63 -2.16 24.21
CA MET A 288 -8.64 -2.05 22.74
C MET A 288 -8.34 -3.38 22.06
N ILE A 289 -7.34 -4.14 22.52
CA ILE A 289 -6.98 -5.46 21.98
C ILE A 289 -8.10 -6.48 22.23
N ARG A 290 -8.75 -6.50 23.40
CA ARG A 290 -9.92 -7.36 23.67
C ARG A 290 -11.10 -7.01 22.77
N ALA A 291 -11.41 -5.73 22.61
CA ALA A 291 -12.46 -5.27 21.69
C ALA A 291 -12.17 -5.69 20.26
N ALA A 292 -10.94 -5.50 19.81
CA ALA A 292 -10.49 -5.94 18.48
C ALA A 292 -10.58 -7.46 18.31
N GLY A 293 -10.16 -8.23 19.33
CA GLY A 293 -10.26 -9.70 19.32
C GLY A 293 -11.70 -10.20 19.17
N SER A 294 -12.64 -9.61 19.92
CA SER A 294 -14.07 -9.94 19.80
C SER A 294 -14.61 -9.59 18.41
N LEU A 295 -14.20 -8.44 17.85
CA LEU A 295 -14.62 -8.03 16.51
C LEU A 295 -13.97 -8.88 15.41
N CYS A 296 -12.77 -9.39 15.58
CA CYS A 296 -12.13 -10.28 14.61
C CYS A 296 -13.01 -11.50 14.30
N GLY A 297 -13.54 -12.15 15.34
CA GLY A 297 -14.46 -13.28 15.15
C GLY A 297 -15.75 -12.91 14.41
N ARG A 298 -16.33 -11.76 14.72
CA ARG A 298 -17.57 -11.25 14.11
C ARG A 298 -17.39 -10.86 12.64
N GLU A 299 -16.27 -10.21 12.34
CA GLU A 299 -15.99 -9.60 11.02
C GLU A 299 -15.15 -10.49 10.10
N GLY A 300 -14.75 -11.68 10.56
CA GLY A 300 -13.92 -12.62 9.80
C GLY A 300 -12.48 -12.13 9.58
N ALA A 301 -11.94 -11.32 10.51
CA ALA A 301 -10.55 -10.89 10.49
C ALA A 301 -9.64 -11.92 11.18
N LEU A 302 -8.48 -12.20 10.60
CA LEU A 302 -7.56 -13.26 11.05
C LEU A 302 -6.50 -12.77 12.03
N ALA A 303 -6.26 -11.46 12.09
CA ALA A 303 -5.27 -10.85 12.96
C ALA A 303 -5.67 -9.42 13.34
N ILE A 304 -5.12 -8.94 14.44
CA ILE A 304 -5.19 -7.55 14.89
C ILE A 304 -3.91 -6.84 14.42
N LEU A 305 -4.04 -5.61 13.94
CA LEU A 305 -2.92 -4.79 13.50
C LEU A 305 -2.84 -3.52 14.36
N THR A 306 -1.63 -3.18 14.81
CA THR A 306 -1.38 -1.95 15.59
C THR A 306 -0.21 -1.17 15.03
N GLY A 307 -0.21 0.15 15.22
CA GLY A 307 0.89 1.04 14.84
C GLY A 307 1.91 1.27 15.98
N GLU A 308 2.18 0.25 16.79
CA GLU A 308 3.10 0.36 17.92
C GLU A 308 4.56 0.31 17.46
N ASN A 309 5.38 1.23 18.03
CA ASN A 309 6.84 1.27 17.89
C ASN A 309 7.47 0.96 19.24
N LEU A 310 8.58 0.25 19.25
CA LEU A 310 9.26 -0.07 20.51
C LEU A 310 9.88 1.18 21.14
N GLY A 311 9.55 1.41 22.41
CA GLY A 311 10.17 2.49 23.19
C GLY A 311 9.68 3.91 22.91
N GLN A 312 8.74 4.11 21.99
CA GLN A 312 8.27 5.46 21.63
C GLN A 312 7.47 6.13 22.76
N VAL A 313 6.66 5.36 23.48
CA VAL A 313 5.93 5.82 24.69
C VAL A 313 5.96 4.77 25.78
N ALA A 314 5.64 5.15 27.00
CA ALA A 314 5.74 4.28 28.20
C ALA A 314 4.99 2.93 28.04
N SER A 315 3.88 2.89 27.32
CA SER A 315 3.13 1.65 27.07
C SER A 315 3.74 0.76 26.01
N GLN A 316 4.80 1.19 25.32
CA GLN A 316 5.45 0.47 24.21
C GLN A 316 6.82 -0.11 24.60
N THR A 317 7.07 -0.33 25.87
CA THR A 317 8.22 -1.13 26.35
C THR A 317 7.96 -2.62 26.11
N LEU A 318 8.99 -3.45 26.00
CA LEU A 318 8.83 -4.91 25.84
C LEU A 318 7.99 -5.52 26.98
N ALA A 319 8.22 -5.09 28.23
CA ALA A 319 7.45 -5.54 29.37
C ALA A 319 5.95 -5.24 29.23
N ASN A 320 5.60 -4.02 28.86
CA ASN A 320 4.21 -3.65 28.65
C ASN A 320 3.59 -4.31 27.40
N LEU A 321 4.35 -4.44 26.30
CA LEU A 321 3.88 -5.13 25.10
C LEU A 321 3.56 -6.61 25.36
N ALA A 322 4.36 -7.29 26.19
CA ALA A 322 4.08 -8.65 26.63
C ALA A 322 2.77 -8.74 27.41
N VAL A 323 2.57 -7.86 28.39
CA VAL A 323 1.34 -7.79 29.19
C VAL A 323 0.12 -7.42 28.31
N ILE A 324 0.29 -6.54 27.33
CA ILE A 324 -0.79 -6.16 26.41
C ILE A 324 -1.15 -7.33 25.47
N ALA A 325 -0.16 -8.06 24.97
CA ALA A 325 -0.39 -9.20 24.08
C ALA A 325 -1.19 -10.33 24.76
N ASP A 326 -1.05 -10.52 26.07
CA ASP A 326 -1.81 -11.51 26.87
C ASP A 326 -3.34 -11.23 26.93
N ALA A 327 -3.80 -10.12 26.37
CA ALA A 327 -5.23 -9.76 26.34
C ALA A 327 -6.06 -10.50 25.29
N THR A 328 -5.46 -11.20 24.35
CA THR A 328 -6.12 -11.90 23.26
C THR A 328 -5.33 -13.13 22.80
N THR A 329 -6.03 -14.09 22.21
CA THR A 329 -5.41 -15.23 21.49
C THR A 329 -5.29 -14.97 19.98
N VAL A 330 -5.90 -13.88 19.47
CA VAL A 330 -5.78 -13.48 18.06
C VAL A 330 -4.38 -12.93 17.82
N PRO A 331 -3.69 -13.33 16.74
CA PRO A 331 -2.37 -12.79 16.41
C PRO A 331 -2.37 -11.26 16.34
N VAL A 332 -1.39 -10.60 17.00
CA VAL A 332 -1.22 -9.14 16.96
C VAL A 332 0.01 -8.79 16.12
N LEU A 333 -0.21 -8.17 14.98
CA LEU A 333 0.80 -7.73 14.04
C LEU A 333 1.23 -6.29 14.35
N ARG A 334 2.54 -6.05 14.38
CA ARG A 334 3.13 -4.72 14.67
C ARG A 334 4.15 -4.35 13.60
N PRO A 335 3.71 -3.89 12.41
CA PRO A 335 4.63 -3.63 11.29
C PRO A 335 5.69 -2.57 11.56
N LEU A 336 5.44 -1.67 12.51
CA LEU A 336 6.32 -0.54 12.84
C LEU A 336 7.17 -0.77 14.08
N ILE A 337 7.22 -1.99 14.62
CA ILE A 337 7.88 -2.24 15.91
C ILE A 337 9.35 -1.82 15.94
N THR A 338 10.04 -1.84 14.80
CA THR A 338 11.45 -1.47 14.65
C THR A 338 11.67 -0.13 13.93
N TYR A 339 10.60 0.57 13.55
CA TYR A 339 10.70 1.86 12.88
C TYR A 339 11.04 2.95 13.88
N ASP A 340 11.87 3.90 13.48
CA ASP A 340 11.98 5.18 14.18
C ASP A 340 10.89 6.17 13.73
N LYS A 341 10.83 7.31 14.42
CA LYS A 341 9.78 8.31 14.13
C LYS A 341 9.96 8.99 12.77
N ALA A 342 11.20 9.17 12.32
CA ALA A 342 11.51 9.81 11.05
C ALA A 342 11.12 8.91 9.87
N GLU A 343 11.36 7.61 9.97
CA GLU A 343 10.94 6.60 8.98
C GLU A 343 9.41 6.57 8.85
N ALA A 344 8.70 6.55 9.98
CA ALA A 344 7.24 6.56 10.00
C ALA A 344 6.67 7.84 9.36
N ILE A 345 7.23 9.02 9.67
CA ILE A 345 6.83 10.31 9.09
C ILE A 345 7.10 10.34 7.58
N THR A 346 8.27 9.88 7.16
CA THR A 346 8.65 9.82 5.74
C THR A 346 7.66 8.98 4.94
N LEU A 347 7.29 7.81 5.48
CA LEU A 347 6.32 6.95 4.83
C LEU A 347 4.91 7.57 4.87
N ALA A 348 4.50 8.18 5.98
CA ALA A 348 3.20 8.87 6.09
C ALA A 348 3.05 10.00 5.05
N ARG A 349 4.11 10.77 4.79
CA ARG A 349 4.13 11.79 3.72
C ARG A 349 3.98 11.14 2.35
N LYS A 350 4.75 10.09 2.08
CA LYS A 350 4.72 9.37 0.80
C LYS A 350 3.34 8.80 0.49
N ILE A 351 2.63 8.27 1.50
CA ILE A 351 1.30 7.66 1.31
C ILE A 351 0.14 8.64 1.44
N GLY A 352 0.42 9.90 1.77
CA GLY A 352 -0.55 10.98 1.86
C GLY A 352 -1.37 11.00 3.15
N THR A 353 -0.95 10.29 4.22
CA THR A 353 -1.63 10.30 5.53
C THR A 353 -1.03 11.30 6.52
N PHE A 354 0.10 11.91 6.20
CA PHE A 354 0.67 12.97 7.03
C PHE A 354 -0.18 14.24 6.94
N MET A 355 -0.51 14.82 8.09
CA MET A 355 -1.24 16.09 8.20
C MET A 355 -0.37 17.11 8.91
N GLU A 356 -0.08 18.24 8.28
CA GLU A 356 0.78 19.30 8.84
C GLU A 356 0.11 20.03 10.01
N LYS A 357 -1.19 20.29 9.88
CA LYS A 357 -2.00 20.91 10.95
C LYS A 357 -2.81 19.81 11.62
N GLN A 358 -2.47 19.53 12.86
CA GLN A 358 -3.24 18.65 13.74
C GLN A 358 -3.90 19.51 14.80
N GLY A 359 -5.21 19.33 15.01
CA GLY A 359 -5.95 19.97 16.07
C GLY A 359 -5.64 19.40 17.45
N ASP A 360 -6.59 19.46 18.38
CA ASP A 360 -6.46 18.86 19.72
C ASP A 360 -6.58 17.32 19.63
N LEU A 361 -5.43 16.65 19.55
CA LEU A 361 -5.30 15.19 19.52
C LEU A 361 -4.89 14.60 20.87
N ALA A 362 -4.91 15.38 21.94
CA ALA A 362 -4.45 14.95 23.26
C ALA A 362 -5.33 13.85 23.85
N CYS A 363 -4.72 12.86 24.47
CA CYS A 363 -5.44 11.92 25.36
C CYS A 363 -5.44 12.46 26.79
N ARG A 364 -6.62 12.82 27.29
CA ARG A 364 -6.80 13.38 28.65
C ARG A 364 -6.76 12.32 29.76
N ALA A 365 -6.75 11.04 29.39
CA ALA A 365 -6.63 9.93 30.34
C ALA A 365 -5.17 9.57 30.67
N VAL A 366 -4.18 10.13 29.96
CA VAL A 366 -2.76 9.84 30.18
C VAL A 366 -2.34 10.32 31.59
N PRO A 367 -1.74 9.44 32.40
CA PRO A 367 -1.24 9.83 33.71
C PRO A 367 0.08 10.59 33.65
N ARG A 368 0.41 11.37 34.66
CA ARG A 368 1.72 12.07 34.74
C ARG A 368 2.91 11.11 34.72
N MET A 369 2.75 9.93 35.38
CA MET A 369 3.79 8.89 35.49
C MET A 369 3.21 7.54 35.05
N PRO A 370 3.18 7.24 33.75
CA PRO A 370 2.73 5.95 33.25
C PRO A 370 3.71 4.84 33.59
N ALA A 371 3.20 3.63 33.87
CA ALA A 371 4.05 2.47 34.11
C ALA A 371 4.81 2.07 32.84
N THR A 372 6.11 1.84 32.99
CA THR A 372 6.98 1.30 31.92
C THR A 372 7.21 -0.21 32.04
N ALA A 373 6.85 -0.80 33.19
CA ALA A 373 6.92 -2.23 33.47
C ALA A 373 5.72 -2.62 34.34
N ALA A 374 4.54 -2.69 33.75
CA ALA A 374 3.34 -3.20 34.44
C ALA A 374 3.45 -4.72 34.62
N THR A 375 3.00 -5.23 35.78
CA THR A 375 2.94 -6.67 36.03
C THR A 375 1.60 -7.24 35.54
N SER A 376 1.61 -8.47 35.02
CA SER A 376 0.38 -9.16 34.59
C SER A 376 -0.61 -9.29 35.75
N LEU A 377 -0.13 -9.55 36.97
CA LEU A 377 -0.96 -9.66 38.16
C LEU A 377 -1.74 -8.36 38.45
N ALA A 378 -1.03 -7.24 38.59
CA ALA A 378 -1.66 -5.94 38.90
C ALA A 378 -2.66 -5.49 37.84
N VAL A 379 -2.37 -5.83 36.56
CA VAL A 379 -3.25 -5.51 35.46
C VAL A 379 -4.51 -6.40 35.46
N LYS A 380 -4.38 -7.71 35.71
CA LYS A 380 -5.52 -8.64 35.81
C LYS A 380 -6.42 -8.33 37.01
N GLU A 381 -5.85 -7.99 38.14
CA GLU A 381 -6.60 -7.51 39.32
C GLU A 381 -7.41 -6.23 38.98
N SER A 382 -6.79 -5.27 38.30
CA SER A 382 -7.47 -4.05 37.85
C SER A 382 -8.58 -4.33 36.84
N GLU A 383 -8.36 -5.26 35.91
CA GLU A 383 -9.36 -5.72 34.92
C GLU A 383 -10.57 -6.40 35.60
N ALA A 384 -10.33 -7.21 36.62
CA ALA A 384 -11.39 -7.85 37.41
C ALA A 384 -12.26 -6.82 38.11
N LEU A 385 -11.66 -5.79 38.74
CA LEU A 385 -12.38 -4.69 39.36
C LEU A 385 -13.20 -3.88 38.36
N LEU A 386 -12.69 -3.68 37.16
CA LEU A 386 -13.37 -2.94 36.08
C LEU A 386 -14.60 -3.67 35.54
N GLY A 387 -14.65 -4.99 35.64
CA GLY A 387 -15.72 -5.81 35.01
C GLY A 387 -15.62 -5.74 33.47
N ILE A 388 -14.43 -6.04 32.93
CA ILE A 388 -14.07 -5.82 31.52
C ILE A 388 -15.10 -6.42 30.55
N ASP A 389 -15.61 -7.62 30.80
CA ASP A 389 -16.55 -8.30 29.89
C ASP A 389 -17.86 -7.51 29.75
N GLY A 390 -18.39 -6.98 30.85
CA GLY A 390 -19.58 -6.11 30.83
C GLY A 390 -19.35 -4.82 30.05
N LEU A 391 -18.18 -4.22 30.22
CA LEU A 391 -17.79 -3.00 29.49
C LEU A 391 -17.62 -3.28 27.99
N LEU A 392 -16.98 -4.40 27.62
CA LEU A 392 -16.84 -4.82 26.23
C LEU A 392 -18.22 -5.01 25.57
N ASN A 393 -19.13 -5.71 26.23
CA ASN A 393 -20.49 -5.91 25.72
C ASN A 393 -21.19 -4.56 25.51
N THR A 394 -21.06 -3.62 26.46
CA THR A 394 -21.64 -2.27 26.34
C THR A 394 -21.08 -1.51 25.16
N VAL A 395 -19.75 -1.48 25.01
CA VAL A 395 -19.07 -0.75 23.94
C VAL A 395 -19.35 -1.38 22.56
N LEU A 396 -19.29 -2.69 22.47
CA LEU A 396 -19.46 -3.40 21.19
C LEU A 396 -20.91 -3.53 20.72
N SER A 397 -21.89 -3.32 21.61
CA SER A 397 -23.32 -3.27 21.22
C SER A 397 -23.72 -1.97 20.52
N ARG A 398 -22.90 -0.93 20.59
CA ARG A 398 -23.22 0.43 20.10
C ARG A 398 -22.22 0.95 19.06
N VAL A 399 -21.56 0.04 18.34
CA VAL A 399 -20.60 0.44 17.29
C VAL A 399 -21.32 1.08 16.10
N ARG A 400 -20.62 2.01 15.45
CA ARG A 400 -21.05 2.63 14.20
C ARG A 400 -20.09 2.25 13.08
N TYR A 401 -20.62 2.07 11.87
CA TYR A 401 -19.82 1.80 10.70
C TYR A 401 -19.69 3.06 9.85
N VAL A 402 -18.50 3.28 9.33
CA VAL A 402 -18.18 4.33 8.37
C VAL A 402 -17.51 3.68 7.18
N THR A 403 -18.01 3.96 5.99
CA THR A 403 -17.45 3.45 4.75
C THR A 403 -16.73 4.56 4.01
N ALA A 404 -15.53 4.27 3.51
CA ALA A 404 -14.81 5.14 2.60
C ALA A 404 -14.58 4.45 1.26
N ARG A 405 -14.81 5.15 0.15
CA ARG A 405 -14.54 4.68 -1.21
C ARG A 405 -13.90 5.81 -2.02
N ASN A 406 -12.77 5.54 -2.68
CA ASN A 406 -12.10 6.48 -3.57
C ASN A 406 -11.85 7.87 -2.93
N GLY A 407 -11.47 7.90 -1.64
CA GLY A 407 -11.22 9.14 -0.92
C GLY A 407 -12.47 9.92 -0.51
N LYS A 408 -13.64 9.30 -0.48
CA LYS A 408 -14.89 9.91 0.00
C LYS A 408 -15.51 9.02 1.07
N ILE A 409 -16.12 9.64 2.06
CA ILE A 409 -17.00 8.96 3.03
C ILE A 409 -18.38 8.82 2.36
N ILE A 410 -18.97 7.62 2.44
CA ILE A 410 -20.26 7.26 1.82
C ILE A 410 -21.20 6.64 2.83
#